data_78c7b12590c83448e056e0af027972f6
#
_entry.id   78c7b12590c83448e056e0af027972f6
#
_cell.length_a   1.000
_cell.length_b   1.000
_cell.length_c   1.000
_cell.angle_alpha   90.00
_cell.angle_beta   90.00
_cell.angle_gamma   90.00
#
_symmetry.space_group_name_H-M   'P 1'
#
loop_
_entity.id
_entity.type
_entity.pdbx_description
1 polymer ?
#
loop_
_entity_poly.entity_id
_entity_poly.type
_entity_poly.pdbx_seq_one_letter_code
_entity_poly.pdbx_strand_id
1 'polypeptide(L)'
;MDGLRAVAVLSVMIFHLNDRWLPGGFLGVDIFFVISGFLITGIILSEIQNGSFSFRGFYTRRIKRIYPAFIAAVSLASVIASQIFLYEDFNQMRKTVELSAVFLSNIYLGFQQGYFDLSADENPVLHIWSLAVEEQYYLLYPLLLIFCCKKTKSLRVLCHISIILFLILTASSFLPSGFYTDILNQPNTYYLSTLRFPELLAGSLLAVYGQTQNGRRQTANGKRQLLSSLCFGALLACLFVIDKHNPFIPGMTLLLPCLLTALLIRSMQYGTLPTRILSASPIVFVGKISYSLYLYHWIFIAFAHYITGDKQLGLPAVSAVAALTAGFSLLSYYLIEQPLRKRKMTFKKAFFCLYLAPSLILVGYNLYAMGILKQEHLRPLPGAPLAAENHFPETVLTLGDSHAGHLRGFLDYVGSREGWKAKILSLDSECLVWVDEKLADNPLCRKYRDEVEKAEAVFIAQFYDLRMGGQPVPRFEAQSFLIPGFPARFRETVKRIAAVKPVYVFANNTSISRSPLREEKLKRFAANQYLRPIQAMGDIGKSNQAVFDLIKDIPNVHWVDAQKYLPKNTVEIYGRYLYGDQDHLTYFGSYYMGREFHKHERLLKSSRDGALQ
;
A
#
# COMPACT_ATOMS: atom_id res chain seq x y z
N MET A 1 -28.11 -10.61 -12.44
CA MET A 1 -27.12 -9.60 -11.99
C MET A 1 -26.56 -9.92 -10.61
N ASP A 2 -27.43 -10.18 -9.59
CA ASP A 2 -26.92 -10.47 -8.24
C ASP A 2 -26.05 -11.73 -8.22
N GLY A 3 -26.40 -12.80 -8.94
CA GLY A 3 -25.53 -13.98 -9.05
C GLY A 3 -24.14 -13.69 -9.64
N LEU A 4 -24.06 -12.77 -10.61
CA LEU A 4 -22.76 -12.36 -11.16
C LEU A 4 -21.94 -11.54 -10.14
N ARG A 5 -22.60 -10.72 -9.31
CA ARG A 5 -21.97 -10.05 -8.17
C ARG A 5 -21.46 -11.05 -7.14
N ALA A 6 -22.19 -12.16 -6.94
CA ALA A 6 -21.73 -13.22 -6.03
C ALA A 6 -20.43 -13.86 -6.53
N VAL A 7 -20.36 -14.19 -7.84
CA VAL A 7 -19.12 -14.69 -8.43
C VAL A 7 -17.99 -13.70 -8.22
N ALA A 8 -18.23 -12.41 -8.51
CA ALA A 8 -17.23 -11.36 -8.37
C ALA A 8 -16.71 -11.20 -6.93
N VAL A 9 -17.60 -11.13 -5.91
CA VAL A 9 -17.15 -10.95 -4.53
C VAL A 9 -16.44 -12.19 -4.00
N LEU A 10 -16.96 -13.39 -4.30
CA LEU A 10 -16.34 -14.63 -3.82
C LEU A 10 -14.96 -14.85 -4.45
N SER A 11 -14.78 -14.54 -5.74
CA SER A 11 -13.46 -14.65 -6.38
C SER A 11 -12.44 -13.70 -5.73
N VAL A 12 -12.80 -12.45 -5.44
CA VAL A 12 -11.94 -11.51 -4.72
C VAL A 12 -11.60 -12.01 -3.32
N MET A 13 -12.60 -12.49 -2.58
CA MET A 13 -12.38 -13.00 -1.21
C MET A 13 -11.44 -14.21 -1.19
N ILE A 14 -11.62 -15.17 -2.10
CA ILE A 14 -10.77 -16.35 -2.21
C ILE A 14 -9.34 -15.95 -2.56
N PHE A 15 -9.16 -15.05 -3.53
CA PHE A 15 -7.86 -14.52 -3.93
C PHE A 15 -7.13 -13.84 -2.76
N HIS A 16 -7.84 -13.01 -2.00
CA HIS A 16 -7.24 -12.30 -0.87
C HIS A 16 -6.92 -13.21 0.32
N LEU A 17 -7.66 -14.32 0.51
CA LEU A 17 -7.32 -15.33 1.51
C LEU A 17 -6.09 -16.14 1.12
N ASN A 18 -6.00 -16.52 -0.14
CA ASN A 18 -4.84 -17.21 -0.71
C ASN A 18 -4.88 -17.13 -2.25
N ASP A 19 -3.99 -16.35 -2.83
CA ASP A 19 -3.90 -16.14 -4.27
C ASP A 19 -3.60 -17.43 -5.07
N ARG A 20 -3.02 -18.46 -4.44
CA ARG A 20 -2.79 -19.76 -5.06
C ARG A 20 -4.07 -20.56 -5.31
N TRP A 21 -5.13 -20.31 -4.51
CA TRP A 21 -6.41 -21.03 -4.69
C TRP A 21 -7.17 -20.55 -5.92
N LEU A 22 -7.06 -19.26 -6.23
CA LEU A 22 -7.73 -18.64 -7.37
C LEU A 22 -6.88 -17.47 -7.90
N PRO A 23 -5.81 -17.73 -8.68
CA PRO A 23 -4.83 -16.73 -9.09
C PRO A 23 -5.44 -15.49 -9.77
N GLY A 24 -6.47 -15.67 -10.58
CA GLY A 24 -7.21 -14.60 -11.24
C GLY A 24 -8.39 -14.04 -10.44
N GLY A 25 -8.53 -14.39 -9.15
CA GLY A 25 -9.68 -13.95 -8.37
C GLY A 25 -9.80 -12.43 -8.22
N PHE A 26 -8.69 -11.68 -8.33
CA PHE A 26 -8.68 -10.21 -8.36
C PHE A 26 -9.53 -9.62 -9.50
N LEU A 27 -9.73 -10.36 -10.61
CA LEU A 27 -10.60 -9.98 -11.73
C LEU A 27 -12.08 -9.82 -11.33
N GLY A 28 -12.45 -10.25 -10.14
CA GLY A 28 -13.77 -9.96 -9.58
C GLY A 28 -14.05 -8.46 -9.48
N VAL A 29 -13.03 -7.62 -9.27
CA VAL A 29 -13.16 -6.16 -9.29
C VAL A 29 -13.56 -5.68 -10.69
N ASP A 30 -12.96 -6.22 -11.74
CA ASP A 30 -13.24 -5.88 -13.14
C ASP A 30 -14.67 -6.28 -13.50
N ILE A 31 -15.11 -7.45 -13.04
CA ILE A 31 -16.51 -7.89 -13.18
C ILE A 31 -17.46 -6.88 -12.51
N PHE A 32 -17.12 -6.40 -11.29
CA PHE A 32 -17.92 -5.36 -10.63
C PHE A 32 -17.96 -4.07 -11.42
N PHE A 33 -16.85 -3.61 -11.97
CA PHE A 33 -16.79 -2.38 -12.76
C PHE A 33 -17.68 -2.47 -13.99
N VAL A 34 -17.66 -3.57 -14.74
CA VAL A 34 -18.57 -3.78 -15.88
C VAL A 34 -20.04 -3.77 -15.44
N ILE A 35 -20.37 -4.48 -14.35
CA ILE A 35 -21.75 -4.49 -13.80
C ILE A 35 -22.17 -3.08 -13.40
N SER A 36 -21.31 -2.33 -12.73
CA SER A 36 -21.56 -0.97 -12.25
C SER A 36 -21.78 0.00 -13.39
N GLY A 37 -20.92 -0.02 -14.40
CA GLY A 37 -21.10 0.80 -15.61
C GLY A 37 -22.41 0.52 -16.31
N PHE A 38 -22.76 -0.77 -16.50
CA PHE A 38 -24.02 -1.19 -17.10
C PHE A 38 -25.25 -0.70 -16.35
N LEU A 39 -25.28 -0.92 -15.04
CA LEU A 39 -26.47 -0.59 -14.23
C LEU A 39 -26.67 0.92 -14.07
N ILE A 40 -25.60 1.67 -13.81
CA ILE A 40 -25.69 3.13 -13.63
C ILE A 40 -26.14 3.80 -14.92
N THR A 41 -25.52 3.43 -16.03
CA THR A 41 -25.89 3.98 -17.34
C THR A 41 -27.34 3.64 -17.71
N GLY A 42 -27.76 2.39 -17.49
CA GLY A 42 -29.13 1.97 -17.74
C GLY A 42 -30.17 2.74 -16.92
N ILE A 43 -29.90 2.98 -15.63
CA ILE A 43 -30.77 3.77 -14.75
C ILE A 43 -30.87 5.21 -15.23
N ILE A 44 -29.74 5.87 -15.51
CA ILE A 44 -29.72 7.27 -15.94
C ILE A 44 -30.44 7.44 -17.28
N LEU A 45 -30.16 6.58 -18.27
CA LEU A 45 -30.80 6.64 -19.57
C LEU A 45 -32.31 6.44 -19.47
N SER A 46 -32.76 5.47 -18.67
CA SER A 46 -34.19 5.25 -18.45
C SER A 46 -34.85 6.46 -17.79
N GLU A 47 -34.24 7.07 -16.79
CA GLU A 47 -34.78 8.27 -16.15
C GLU A 47 -34.78 9.49 -17.06
N ILE A 48 -33.78 9.66 -17.96
CA ILE A 48 -33.75 10.72 -18.97
C ILE A 48 -34.88 10.53 -19.99
N GLN A 49 -35.06 9.31 -20.48
CA GLN A 49 -36.12 9.00 -21.44
C GLN A 49 -37.53 9.25 -20.88
N ASN A 50 -37.72 8.95 -19.59
CA ASN A 50 -38.98 9.18 -18.89
C ASN A 50 -39.13 10.63 -18.37
N GLY A 51 -38.17 11.53 -18.65
CA GLY A 51 -38.20 12.92 -18.17
C GLY A 51 -38.08 13.08 -16.64
N SER A 52 -37.70 12.03 -15.93
CA SER A 52 -37.69 11.98 -14.44
C SER A 52 -36.30 12.14 -13.84
N PHE A 53 -35.24 12.29 -14.62
CA PHE A 53 -33.87 12.39 -14.12
C PHE A 53 -33.64 13.64 -13.30
N SER A 54 -33.08 13.45 -12.10
CA SER A 54 -32.61 14.53 -11.23
C SER A 54 -31.26 14.18 -10.61
N PHE A 55 -30.26 15.06 -10.75
CA PHE A 55 -28.97 14.92 -10.10
C PHE A 55 -29.10 14.72 -8.58
N ARG A 56 -29.91 15.56 -7.91
CA ARG A 56 -30.16 15.44 -6.47
C ARG A 56 -30.77 14.09 -6.12
N GLY A 57 -31.74 13.60 -6.92
CA GLY A 57 -32.34 12.29 -6.73
C GLY A 57 -31.34 11.16 -6.93
N PHE A 58 -30.52 11.23 -7.98
CA PHE A 58 -29.48 10.24 -8.28
C PHE A 58 -28.46 10.14 -7.15
N TYR A 59 -27.83 11.25 -6.73
CA TYR A 59 -26.83 11.21 -5.66
C TYR A 59 -27.43 10.88 -4.28
N THR A 60 -28.68 11.27 -4.00
CA THR A 60 -29.38 10.83 -2.79
C THR A 60 -29.46 9.31 -2.69
N ARG A 61 -29.76 8.65 -3.80
CA ARG A 61 -29.82 7.17 -3.85
C ARG A 61 -28.44 6.53 -3.68
N ARG A 62 -27.39 7.14 -4.26
CA ARG A 62 -26.01 6.66 -4.10
C ARG A 62 -25.52 6.81 -2.68
N ILE A 63 -25.65 8.01 -2.09
CA ILE A 63 -25.26 8.27 -0.70
C ILE A 63 -25.94 7.27 0.25
N LYS A 64 -27.24 7.10 0.15
CA LYS A 64 -28.00 6.16 1.00
C LYS A 64 -27.57 4.69 0.84
N ARG A 65 -27.11 4.31 -0.34
CA ARG A 65 -26.73 2.93 -0.64
C ARG A 65 -25.31 2.60 -0.23
N ILE A 66 -24.37 3.53 -0.40
CA ILE A 66 -22.93 3.25 -0.33
C ILE A 66 -22.36 3.73 0.99
N TYR A 67 -22.58 5.00 1.31
CA TYR A 67 -21.86 5.68 2.38
C TYR A 67 -22.08 5.12 3.79
N PRO A 68 -23.29 4.76 4.24
CA PRO A 68 -23.49 4.33 5.63
C PRO A 68 -22.73 3.05 5.97
N ALA A 69 -22.75 2.05 5.09
CA ALA A 69 -22.01 0.81 5.28
C ALA A 69 -20.49 1.04 5.15
N PHE A 70 -20.06 1.89 4.20
CA PHE A 70 -18.67 2.32 4.05
C PHE A 70 -18.14 2.95 5.33
N ILE A 71 -18.81 3.99 5.86
CA ILE A 71 -18.39 4.67 7.10
C ILE A 71 -18.34 3.69 8.27
N ALA A 72 -19.32 2.81 8.42
CA ALA A 72 -19.34 1.81 9.49
C ALA A 72 -18.11 0.87 9.41
N ALA A 73 -17.80 0.38 8.22
CA ALA A 73 -16.66 -0.52 8.00
C ALA A 73 -15.31 0.18 8.25
N VAL A 74 -15.13 1.39 7.70
CA VAL A 74 -13.89 2.16 7.87
C VAL A 74 -13.73 2.66 9.31
N SER A 75 -14.83 3.01 10.00
CA SER A 75 -14.78 3.37 11.43
C SER A 75 -14.36 2.17 12.27
N LEU A 76 -14.89 0.97 12.00
CA LEU A 76 -14.45 -0.25 12.67
C LEU A 76 -12.95 -0.49 12.45
N ALA A 77 -12.47 -0.37 11.21
CA ALA A 77 -11.05 -0.51 10.90
C ALA A 77 -10.20 0.52 11.66
N SER A 78 -10.62 1.80 11.71
CA SER A 78 -9.92 2.86 12.43
C SER A 78 -9.86 2.60 13.93
N VAL A 79 -10.95 2.15 14.55
CA VAL A 79 -11.00 1.82 15.99
C VAL A 79 -10.07 0.66 16.31
N ILE A 80 -10.13 -0.44 15.56
CA ILE A 80 -9.23 -1.58 15.78
C ILE A 80 -7.78 -1.17 15.57
N ALA A 81 -7.45 -0.49 14.47
CA ALA A 81 -6.09 -0.07 14.17
C ALA A 81 -5.51 0.88 15.23
N SER A 82 -6.30 1.79 15.79
CA SER A 82 -5.85 2.70 16.85
C SER A 82 -5.40 1.95 18.12
N GLN A 83 -5.87 0.72 18.33
CA GLN A 83 -5.52 -0.10 19.48
C GLN A 83 -4.27 -0.97 19.23
N ILE A 84 -4.11 -1.50 18.01
CA ILE A 84 -3.10 -2.53 17.71
C ILE A 84 -1.95 -2.05 16.83
N PHE A 85 -2.12 -0.98 16.05
CA PHE A 85 -1.09 -0.49 15.14
C PHE A 85 -0.03 0.33 15.88
N LEU A 86 1.20 0.27 15.38
CA LEU A 86 2.24 1.23 15.72
C LEU A 86 1.90 2.60 15.13
N TYR A 87 2.57 3.64 15.61
CA TYR A 87 2.34 5.02 15.18
C TYR A 87 2.46 5.19 13.66
N GLU A 88 3.53 4.68 13.07
CA GLU A 88 3.80 4.77 11.63
C GLU A 88 2.74 4.03 10.81
N ASP A 89 2.41 2.79 11.21
CA ASP A 89 1.41 1.96 10.54
C ASP A 89 0.03 2.63 10.57
N PHE A 90 -0.35 3.18 11.73
CA PHE A 90 -1.60 3.92 11.88
C PHE A 90 -1.63 5.21 11.06
N ASN A 91 -0.52 5.94 10.99
CA ASN A 91 -0.42 7.18 10.22
C ASN A 91 -0.67 6.96 8.73
N GLN A 92 -0.16 5.88 8.17
CA GLN A 92 -0.37 5.52 6.76
C GLN A 92 -1.81 5.08 6.50
N MET A 93 -2.34 4.20 7.33
CA MET A 93 -3.75 3.81 7.24
C MET A 93 -4.67 5.05 7.36
N ARG A 94 -4.40 5.95 8.33
CA ARG A 94 -5.16 7.19 8.53
C ARG A 94 -5.23 8.03 7.26
N LYS A 95 -4.09 8.25 6.58
CA LYS A 95 -4.06 9.01 5.31
C LYS A 95 -4.94 8.35 4.24
N THR A 96 -4.90 7.02 4.15
CA THR A 96 -5.79 6.27 3.24
C THR A 96 -7.25 6.49 3.61
N VAL A 97 -7.61 6.48 4.91
CA VAL A 97 -8.98 6.73 5.39
C VAL A 97 -9.45 8.15 5.05
N GLU A 98 -8.63 9.16 5.33
CA GLU A 98 -8.95 10.57 5.05
C GLU A 98 -9.23 10.80 3.55
N LEU A 99 -8.38 10.25 2.69
CA LEU A 99 -8.56 10.35 1.25
C LEU A 99 -9.69 9.45 0.72
N SER A 100 -10.00 8.35 1.40
CA SER A 100 -11.18 7.55 1.08
C SER A 100 -12.48 8.29 1.36
N ALA A 101 -12.52 9.16 2.37
CA ALA A 101 -13.69 9.98 2.67
C ALA A 101 -14.08 10.92 1.52
N VAL A 102 -13.13 11.29 0.67
CA VAL A 102 -13.33 12.11 -0.53
C VAL A 102 -13.07 11.33 -1.84
N PHE A 103 -13.00 10.01 -1.77
CA PHE A 103 -12.79 9.10 -2.91
C PHE A 103 -11.50 9.37 -3.71
N LEU A 104 -10.41 9.71 -3.02
CA LEU A 104 -9.08 9.93 -3.62
C LEU A 104 -8.02 8.94 -3.13
N SER A 105 -8.42 7.88 -2.41
CA SER A 105 -7.48 6.88 -1.87
C SER A 105 -6.71 6.13 -2.94
N ASN A 106 -7.30 5.87 -4.10
CA ASN A 106 -6.62 5.23 -5.22
C ASN A 106 -5.44 6.06 -5.75
N ILE A 107 -5.56 7.39 -5.77
CA ILE A 107 -4.46 8.28 -6.17
C ILE A 107 -3.33 8.19 -5.14
N TYR A 108 -3.65 8.29 -3.85
CA TYR A 108 -2.67 8.20 -2.77
C TYR A 108 -1.93 6.84 -2.78
N LEU A 109 -2.66 5.75 -2.94
CA LEU A 109 -2.08 4.40 -3.01
C LEU A 109 -1.20 4.21 -4.25
N GLY A 110 -1.46 4.93 -5.34
CA GLY A 110 -0.60 4.95 -6.53
C GLY A 110 0.78 5.56 -6.28
N PHE A 111 0.90 6.46 -5.29
CA PHE A 111 2.17 7.09 -4.90
C PHE A 111 2.89 6.37 -3.77
N GLN A 112 2.25 5.39 -3.10
CA GLN A 112 2.86 4.70 -1.97
C GLN A 112 3.89 3.66 -2.42
N GLN A 113 5.16 3.96 -2.19
CA GLN A 113 6.30 3.04 -2.28
C GLN A 113 7.41 3.47 -1.31
N GLY A 114 7.07 4.11 -0.19
CA GLY A 114 8.05 4.59 0.78
C GLY A 114 8.70 3.45 1.58
N TYR A 115 9.93 3.66 1.99
CA TYR A 115 10.71 2.75 2.85
C TYR A 115 10.00 2.35 4.15
N PHE A 116 9.18 3.24 4.71
CA PHE A 116 8.42 3.03 5.95
C PHE A 116 6.94 2.70 5.71
N ASP A 117 6.56 2.35 4.48
CA ASP A 117 5.15 2.12 4.19
C ASP A 117 4.66 0.80 4.80
N LEU A 118 3.47 0.86 5.39
CA LEU A 118 2.72 -0.31 5.83
C LEU A 118 2.57 -1.25 4.64
N SER A 119 2.89 -2.52 4.82
CA SER A 119 2.70 -3.53 3.77
C SER A 119 1.27 -3.45 3.23
N ALA A 120 1.12 -3.50 1.92
CA ALA A 120 -0.21 -3.47 1.28
C ALA A 120 -1.15 -4.52 1.89
N ASP A 121 -0.61 -5.70 2.23
CA ASP A 121 -1.36 -6.81 2.82
C ASP A 121 -1.82 -6.54 4.26
N GLU A 122 -1.23 -5.57 4.96
CA GLU A 122 -1.55 -5.20 6.34
C GLU A 122 -2.40 -3.92 6.43
N ASN A 123 -2.62 -3.20 5.32
CA ASN A 123 -3.46 -2.00 5.30
C ASN A 123 -4.95 -2.38 5.20
N PRO A 124 -5.75 -2.26 6.29
CA PRO A 124 -7.14 -2.77 6.31
C PRO A 124 -8.10 -1.98 5.42
N VAL A 125 -7.68 -0.86 4.87
CA VAL A 125 -8.51 -0.03 3.98
C VAL A 125 -7.95 0.04 2.55
N LEU A 126 -6.98 -0.81 2.20
CA LEU A 126 -6.38 -0.85 0.86
C LEU A 126 -7.45 -1.03 -0.23
N HIS A 127 -8.34 -2.01 -0.07
CA HIS A 127 -9.35 -2.39 -1.06
C HIS A 127 -10.34 -1.27 -1.43
N ILE A 128 -10.39 -0.19 -0.65
CA ILE A 128 -11.27 0.97 -0.90
C ILE A 128 -10.86 1.73 -2.18
N TRP A 129 -9.64 1.51 -2.70
CA TRP A 129 -9.20 2.11 -3.95
C TRP A 129 -10.19 1.88 -5.11
N SER A 130 -10.76 0.70 -5.22
CA SER A 130 -11.70 0.36 -6.30
C SER A 130 -13.03 1.12 -6.15
N LEU A 131 -13.50 1.29 -4.91
CA LEU A 131 -14.68 2.11 -4.62
C LEU A 131 -14.41 3.58 -4.96
N ALA A 132 -13.20 4.09 -4.70
CA ALA A 132 -12.82 5.45 -5.08
C ALA A 132 -12.89 5.65 -6.61
N VAL A 133 -12.35 4.72 -7.41
CA VAL A 133 -12.45 4.73 -8.87
C VAL A 133 -13.92 4.71 -9.33
N GLU A 134 -14.73 3.85 -8.72
CA GLU A 134 -16.16 3.72 -9.05
C GLU A 134 -16.94 5.01 -8.78
N GLU A 135 -16.72 5.67 -7.62
CA GLU A 135 -17.38 6.92 -7.26
C GLU A 135 -16.91 8.11 -8.10
N GLN A 136 -15.64 8.16 -8.49
CA GLN A 136 -15.14 9.14 -9.46
C GLN A 136 -15.85 8.97 -10.81
N TYR A 137 -16.03 7.73 -11.26
CA TYR A 137 -16.80 7.47 -12.46
C TYR A 137 -18.28 7.90 -12.34
N TYR A 138 -18.92 7.66 -11.18
CA TYR A 138 -20.29 8.07 -10.90
C TYR A 138 -20.45 9.60 -10.80
N LEU A 139 -19.36 10.31 -10.52
CA LEU A 139 -19.36 11.77 -10.57
C LEU A 139 -19.26 12.30 -12.00
N LEU A 140 -18.34 11.76 -12.80
CA LEU A 140 -17.98 12.28 -14.11
C LEU A 140 -18.93 11.80 -15.24
N TYR A 141 -19.23 10.52 -15.27
CA TYR A 141 -19.95 9.93 -16.39
C TYR A 141 -21.41 10.38 -16.52
N PRO A 142 -22.21 10.58 -15.46
CA PRO A 142 -23.54 11.18 -15.57
C PRO A 142 -23.55 12.58 -16.17
N LEU A 143 -22.52 13.38 -15.90
CA LEU A 143 -22.37 14.71 -16.49
C LEU A 143 -22.16 14.62 -18.01
N LEU A 144 -21.29 13.72 -18.44
CA LEU A 144 -21.06 13.44 -19.86
C LEU A 144 -22.36 12.97 -20.56
N LEU A 145 -23.05 11.99 -19.95
CA LEU A 145 -24.31 11.44 -20.46
C LEU A 145 -25.34 12.53 -20.69
N ILE A 146 -25.57 13.38 -19.70
CA ILE A 146 -26.60 14.41 -19.75
C ILE A 146 -26.23 15.50 -20.75
N PHE A 147 -24.95 15.91 -20.76
CA PHE A 147 -24.45 16.86 -21.76
C PHE A 147 -24.73 16.37 -23.18
N CYS A 148 -24.36 15.11 -23.46
CA CYS A 148 -24.60 14.51 -24.78
C CYS A 148 -26.10 14.38 -25.09
N CYS A 149 -26.91 13.87 -24.15
CA CYS A 149 -28.35 13.69 -24.40
C CYS A 149 -29.10 15.01 -24.57
N LYS A 150 -28.74 16.09 -23.85
CA LYS A 150 -29.36 17.40 -23.98
C LYS A 150 -28.94 18.12 -25.27
N LYS A 151 -27.65 18.05 -25.64
CA LYS A 151 -27.10 18.78 -26.80
C LYS A 151 -27.41 18.09 -28.11
N THR A 152 -27.28 16.77 -28.19
CA THR A 152 -27.39 16.04 -29.46
C THR A 152 -28.74 15.35 -29.67
N LYS A 153 -29.49 15.10 -28.58
CA LYS A 153 -30.75 14.32 -28.57
C LYS A 153 -30.63 12.93 -29.25
N SER A 154 -29.39 12.46 -29.45
CA SER A 154 -29.10 11.24 -30.20
C SER A 154 -28.26 10.25 -29.35
N LEU A 155 -28.85 9.11 -29.06
CA LEU A 155 -28.13 7.99 -28.41
C LEU A 155 -26.96 7.45 -29.25
N ARG A 156 -27.03 7.61 -30.60
CA ARG A 156 -25.93 7.18 -31.49
C ARG A 156 -24.67 8.01 -31.27
N VAL A 157 -24.83 9.34 -31.17
CA VAL A 157 -23.68 10.24 -30.86
C VAL A 157 -23.07 9.91 -29.51
N LEU A 158 -23.90 9.68 -28.51
CA LEU A 158 -23.42 9.21 -27.18
C LEU A 158 -22.64 7.90 -27.29
N CYS A 159 -23.15 6.95 -28.09
CA CYS A 159 -22.46 5.68 -28.32
C CYS A 159 -21.08 5.90 -28.97
N HIS A 160 -20.98 6.74 -29.99
CA HIS A 160 -19.69 7.04 -30.63
C HIS A 160 -18.71 7.73 -29.66
N ILE A 161 -19.16 8.72 -28.88
CA ILE A 161 -18.32 9.40 -27.90
C ILE A 161 -17.81 8.40 -26.85
N SER A 162 -18.70 7.53 -26.33
CA SER A 162 -18.30 6.51 -25.36
C SER A 162 -17.35 5.47 -25.95
N ILE A 163 -17.49 5.10 -27.23
CA ILE A 163 -16.56 4.22 -27.95
C ILE A 163 -15.19 4.89 -28.10
N ILE A 164 -15.16 6.13 -28.54
CA ILE A 164 -13.91 6.90 -28.74
C ILE A 164 -13.19 7.02 -27.39
N LEU A 165 -13.91 7.37 -26.32
CA LEU A 165 -13.34 7.48 -24.97
C LEU A 165 -12.82 6.12 -24.49
N PHE A 166 -13.58 5.04 -24.72
CA PHE A 166 -13.14 3.68 -24.39
C PHE A 166 -11.85 3.33 -25.12
N LEU A 167 -11.76 3.59 -26.42
CA LEU A 167 -10.58 3.28 -27.22
C LEU A 167 -9.36 4.10 -26.79
N ILE A 168 -9.52 5.40 -26.54
CA ILE A 168 -8.42 6.28 -26.08
C ILE A 168 -7.90 5.80 -24.73
N LEU A 169 -8.78 5.58 -23.75
CA LEU A 169 -8.37 5.14 -22.40
C LEU A 169 -7.80 3.71 -22.43
N THR A 170 -8.33 2.83 -23.27
CA THR A 170 -7.74 1.51 -23.47
C THR A 170 -6.37 1.61 -24.14
N ALA A 171 -6.21 2.45 -25.17
CA ALA A 171 -4.92 2.66 -25.82
C ALA A 171 -3.88 3.20 -24.84
N SER A 172 -4.27 4.07 -23.90
CA SER A 172 -3.36 4.58 -22.87
C SER A 172 -2.83 3.47 -21.96
N SER A 173 -3.58 2.39 -21.73
CA SER A 173 -3.14 1.26 -20.90
C SER A 173 -2.03 0.39 -21.54
N PHE A 174 -1.72 0.60 -22.82
CA PHE A 174 -0.59 -0.04 -23.49
C PHE A 174 0.71 0.77 -23.42
N LEU A 175 0.66 1.99 -22.89
CA LEU A 175 1.88 2.77 -22.69
C LEU A 175 2.75 2.09 -21.62
N PRO A 176 4.07 2.10 -21.79
CA PRO A 176 4.99 1.53 -20.80
C PRO A 176 4.77 2.15 -19.42
N SER A 177 4.89 1.35 -18.36
CA SER A 177 4.78 1.84 -16.98
C SER A 177 5.75 3.00 -16.69
N GLY A 178 6.94 2.98 -17.29
CA GLY A 178 7.91 4.08 -17.22
C GLY A 178 7.36 5.42 -17.68
N PHE A 179 6.50 5.45 -18.71
CA PHE A 179 5.83 6.69 -19.16
C PHE A 179 5.01 7.36 -18.04
N TYR A 180 4.28 6.57 -17.27
CA TYR A 180 3.49 7.08 -16.16
C TYR A 180 4.36 7.46 -14.96
N THR A 181 5.43 6.71 -14.71
CA THR A 181 6.41 7.02 -13.65
C THR A 181 7.12 8.34 -13.95
N ASP A 182 7.56 8.53 -15.19
CA ASP A 182 8.32 9.72 -15.59
C ASP A 182 7.47 10.99 -15.64
N ILE A 183 6.20 10.89 -16.11
CA ILE A 183 5.31 12.05 -16.27
C ILE A 183 4.52 12.36 -15.00
N LEU A 184 3.99 11.33 -14.34
CA LEU A 184 3.08 11.49 -13.20
C LEU A 184 3.76 11.21 -11.86
N ASN A 185 5.02 10.76 -11.87
CA ASN A 185 5.75 10.30 -10.70
C ASN A 185 4.94 9.26 -9.88
N GLN A 186 4.19 8.40 -10.60
CA GLN A 186 3.35 7.37 -9.99
C GLN A 186 3.94 5.97 -10.23
N PRO A 187 4.49 5.36 -9.21
CA PRO A 187 5.14 4.06 -9.33
C PRO A 187 4.13 2.92 -9.54
N ASN A 188 2.89 3.04 -9.06
CA ASN A 188 1.90 1.97 -9.19
C ASN A 188 0.69 2.40 -10.05
N THR A 189 0.76 2.06 -11.33
CA THR A 189 -0.26 2.37 -12.34
C THR A 189 -1.58 1.60 -12.14
N TYR A 190 -1.56 0.49 -11.38
CA TYR A 190 -2.74 -0.35 -11.15
C TYR A 190 -3.93 0.42 -10.53
N TYR A 191 -3.65 1.43 -9.70
CA TYR A 191 -4.66 2.24 -9.02
C TYR A 191 -5.15 3.45 -9.82
N LEU A 192 -4.58 3.75 -11.01
CA LEU A 192 -4.96 4.91 -11.80
C LEU A 192 -6.37 4.78 -12.39
N SER A 193 -7.23 5.75 -12.07
CA SER A 193 -8.63 5.77 -12.56
C SER A 193 -8.72 5.75 -14.07
N THR A 194 -7.82 6.46 -14.77
CA THR A 194 -7.81 6.52 -16.24
C THR A 194 -7.58 5.15 -16.87
N LEU A 195 -6.80 4.28 -16.24
CA LEU A 195 -6.52 2.93 -16.70
C LEU A 195 -7.61 1.92 -16.32
N ARG A 196 -8.47 2.27 -15.35
CA ARG A 196 -9.56 1.43 -14.84
C ARG A 196 -10.95 1.82 -15.35
N PHE A 197 -11.11 3.05 -15.89
CA PHE A 197 -12.38 3.50 -16.50
C PHE A 197 -12.81 2.71 -17.73
N PRO A 198 -11.94 2.12 -18.58
CA PRO A 198 -12.37 1.27 -19.69
C PRO A 198 -13.31 0.13 -19.25
N GLU A 199 -13.11 -0.46 -18.09
CA GLU A 199 -13.94 -1.55 -17.57
C GLU A 199 -15.38 -1.08 -17.27
N LEU A 200 -15.52 0.08 -16.62
CA LEU A 200 -16.81 0.73 -16.37
C LEU A 200 -17.47 1.18 -17.68
N LEU A 201 -16.68 1.71 -18.61
CA LEU A 201 -17.17 2.13 -19.94
C LEU A 201 -17.64 0.93 -20.77
N ALA A 202 -17.01 -0.23 -20.70
CA ALA A 202 -17.47 -1.45 -21.37
C ALA A 202 -18.91 -1.80 -20.94
N GLY A 203 -19.20 -1.74 -19.65
CA GLY A 203 -20.55 -1.90 -19.13
C GLY A 203 -21.52 -0.81 -19.60
N SER A 204 -21.06 0.44 -19.60
CA SER A 204 -21.87 1.58 -20.05
C SER A 204 -22.21 1.52 -21.53
N LEU A 205 -21.26 1.14 -22.38
CA LEU A 205 -21.46 0.91 -23.80
C LEU A 205 -22.53 -0.16 -24.05
N LEU A 206 -22.49 -1.25 -23.29
CA LEU A 206 -23.51 -2.29 -23.38
C LEU A 206 -24.91 -1.74 -23.06
N ALA A 207 -25.04 -0.88 -22.04
CA ALA A 207 -26.31 -0.26 -21.66
C ALA A 207 -26.82 0.70 -22.74
N VAL A 208 -25.96 1.56 -23.30
CA VAL A 208 -26.31 2.49 -24.41
C VAL A 208 -26.74 1.70 -25.64
N TYR A 209 -25.96 0.68 -26.03
CA TYR A 209 -26.30 -0.17 -27.18
C TYR A 209 -27.65 -0.89 -26.99
N GLY A 210 -27.92 -1.40 -25.79
CA GLY A 210 -29.20 -2.04 -25.47
C GLY A 210 -30.41 -1.12 -25.69
N GLN A 211 -30.27 0.16 -25.39
CA GLN A 211 -31.31 1.17 -25.62
C GLN A 211 -31.48 1.56 -27.09
N THR A 212 -30.42 1.51 -27.91
CA THR A 212 -30.50 1.84 -29.33
C THR A 212 -31.25 0.77 -30.16
N GLN A 213 -31.36 -0.46 -29.65
CA GLN A 213 -31.99 -1.59 -30.34
C GLN A 213 -33.50 -1.68 -30.14
N ASN A 214 -34.14 -0.63 -29.57
CA ASN A 214 -35.61 -0.53 -29.41
C ASN A 214 -36.30 -1.88 -29.20
N GLY A 215 -36.29 -2.41 -27.99
CA GLY A 215 -37.28 -3.39 -27.52
C GLY A 215 -37.49 -4.67 -28.35
N ARG A 216 -36.64 -4.99 -29.32
CA ARG A 216 -36.74 -6.28 -30.04
C ARG A 216 -36.46 -7.39 -29.00
N ARG A 217 -37.53 -7.91 -28.42
CA ARG A 217 -37.53 -9.20 -27.71
C ARG A 217 -37.02 -10.24 -28.71
N GLN A 218 -35.72 -10.46 -28.67
CA GLN A 218 -35.11 -11.47 -29.52
C GLN A 218 -35.45 -12.82 -28.89
N THR A 219 -36.15 -13.65 -29.62
CA THR A 219 -36.48 -15.04 -29.27
C THR A 219 -35.23 -15.83 -28.90
N ALA A 220 -35.39 -16.74 -27.92
CA ALA A 220 -34.33 -17.65 -27.50
C ALA A 220 -33.82 -18.43 -28.72
N ASN A 221 -32.57 -18.19 -29.12
CA ASN A 221 -31.92 -18.90 -30.20
C ASN A 221 -30.77 -19.75 -29.59
N GLY A 222 -30.64 -21.02 -29.99
CA GLY A 222 -29.61 -21.93 -29.51
C GLY A 222 -28.19 -21.35 -29.57
N LYS A 223 -27.90 -20.50 -30.58
CA LYS A 223 -26.61 -19.78 -30.65
C LYS A 223 -26.33 -18.87 -29.46
N ARG A 224 -27.35 -18.22 -28.87
CA ARG A 224 -27.18 -17.37 -27.70
C ARG A 224 -27.01 -18.18 -26.41
N GLN A 225 -27.68 -19.32 -26.33
CA GLN A 225 -27.51 -20.26 -25.23
C GLN A 225 -26.07 -20.77 -25.17
N LEU A 226 -25.53 -21.18 -26.32
CA LEU A 226 -24.14 -21.61 -26.45
C LEU A 226 -23.19 -20.45 -26.09
N LEU A 227 -23.38 -19.26 -26.64
CA LEU A 227 -22.56 -18.08 -26.34
C LEU A 227 -22.55 -17.76 -24.85
N SER A 228 -23.72 -17.78 -24.19
CA SER A 228 -23.81 -17.53 -22.75
C SER A 228 -23.02 -18.55 -21.94
N SER A 229 -23.10 -19.84 -22.30
CA SER A 229 -22.37 -20.90 -21.61
C SER A 229 -20.86 -20.83 -21.86
N LEU A 230 -20.45 -20.52 -23.09
CA LEU A 230 -19.03 -20.33 -23.44
C LEU A 230 -18.43 -19.12 -22.71
N CYS A 231 -19.13 -17.97 -22.71
CA CYS A 231 -18.66 -16.78 -22.00
C CYS A 231 -18.56 -17.02 -20.49
N PHE A 232 -19.51 -17.75 -19.90
CA PHE A 232 -19.46 -18.08 -18.48
C PHE A 232 -18.30 -19.04 -18.16
N GLY A 233 -18.12 -20.09 -18.96
CA GLY A 233 -16.98 -21.02 -18.81
C GLY A 233 -15.64 -20.34 -18.99
N ALA A 234 -15.51 -19.50 -20.02
CA ALA A 234 -14.28 -18.73 -20.28
C ALA A 234 -13.99 -17.71 -19.16
N LEU A 235 -15.03 -17.05 -18.62
CA LEU A 235 -14.86 -16.15 -17.49
C LEU A 235 -14.37 -16.89 -16.24
N LEU A 236 -14.94 -18.05 -15.95
CA LEU A 236 -14.44 -18.91 -14.85
C LEU A 236 -13.00 -19.37 -15.11
N ALA A 237 -12.66 -19.76 -16.36
CA ALA A 237 -11.29 -20.13 -16.71
C ALA A 237 -10.30 -18.97 -16.48
N CYS A 238 -10.66 -17.72 -16.81
CA CYS A 238 -9.84 -16.56 -16.51
C CYS A 238 -9.49 -16.44 -15.01
N LEU A 239 -10.42 -16.79 -14.11
CA LEU A 239 -10.19 -16.73 -12.66
C LEU A 239 -9.13 -17.75 -12.18
N PHE A 240 -8.89 -18.82 -12.94
CA PHE A 240 -7.86 -19.82 -12.59
C PHE A 240 -6.55 -19.63 -13.34
N VAL A 241 -6.56 -19.01 -14.52
CA VAL A 241 -5.39 -18.96 -15.42
C VAL A 241 -4.64 -17.63 -15.34
N ILE A 242 -5.34 -16.52 -15.13
CA ILE A 242 -4.71 -15.19 -15.13
C ILE A 242 -4.06 -14.95 -13.77
N ASP A 243 -2.76 -14.63 -13.78
CA ASP A 243 -1.99 -14.30 -12.58
C ASP A 243 -1.75 -12.79 -12.47
N LYS A 244 -1.70 -12.28 -11.25
CA LYS A 244 -1.45 -10.86 -10.92
C LYS A 244 -0.06 -10.36 -11.38
N HIS A 245 0.90 -11.26 -11.56
CA HIS A 245 2.26 -10.93 -12.02
C HIS A 245 2.36 -10.82 -13.55
N ASN A 246 1.24 -10.93 -14.27
CA ASN A 246 1.23 -10.75 -15.71
C ASN A 246 1.64 -9.31 -16.06
N PRO A 247 2.70 -9.09 -16.90
CA PRO A 247 3.23 -7.77 -17.19
C PRO A 247 2.26 -6.85 -17.97
N PHE A 248 1.17 -7.41 -18.52
CA PHE A 248 0.13 -6.67 -19.22
C PHE A 248 -1.05 -6.24 -18.31
N ILE A 249 -0.84 -6.19 -16.98
CA ILE A 249 -1.80 -5.67 -16.00
C ILE A 249 -1.32 -4.29 -15.48
N PRO A 250 -2.20 -3.27 -15.41
CA PRO A 250 -3.53 -3.19 -16.02
C PRO A 250 -3.41 -2.99 -17.53
N GLY A 251 -4.31 -3.51 -18.32
CA GLY A 251 -4.28 -3.33 -19.77
C GLY A 251 -4.96 -4.48 -20.49
N MET A 252 -4.27 -5.07 -21.48
CA MET A 252 -4.86 -6.09 -22.36
C MET A 252 -5.43 -7.29 -21.59
N THR A 253 -4.77 -7.71 -20.51
CA THR A 253 -5.19 -8.86 -19.70
C THR A 253 -6.56 -8.64 -19.05
N LEU A 254 -6.88 -7.41 -18.65
CA LEU A 254 -8.16 -7.10 -18.01
C LEU A 254 -9.32 -6.91 -19.02
N LEU A 255 -9.01 -6.65 -20.28
CA LEU A 255 -10.05 -6.50 -21.32
C LEU A 255 -10.82 -7.79 -21.58
N LEU A 256 -10.13 -8.94 -21.54
CA LEU A 256 -10.77 -10.23 -21.79
C LEU A 256 -11.90 -10.55 -20.79
N PRO A 257 -11.68 -10.55 -19.47
CA PRO A 257 -12.76 -10.77 -18.49
C PRO A 257 -13.85 -9.70 -18.57
N CYS A 258 -13.52 -8.44 -18.89
CA CYS A 258 -14.51 -7.38 -19.08
C CYS A 258 -15.41 -7.66 -20.29
N LEU A 259 -14.84 -8.03 -21.44
CA LEU A 259 -15.59 -8.38 -22.64
C LEU A 259 -16.45 -9.65 -22.41
N LEU A 260 -15.89 -10.67 -21.77
CA LEU A 260 -16.65 -11.88 -21.43
C LEU A 260 -17.82 -11.56 -20.50
N THR A 261 -17.61 -10.68 -19.51
CA THR A 261 -18.67 -10.21 -18.61
C THR A 261 -19.76 -9.45 -19.37
N ALA A 262 -19.37 -8.52 -20.24
CA ALA A 262 -20.32 -7.76 -21.06
C ALA A 262 -21.11 -8.67 -22.01
N LEU A 263 -20.45 -9.61 -22.70
CA LEU A 263 -21.08 -10.60 -23.57
C LEU A 263 -22.00 -11.55 -22.78
N LEU A 264 -21.60 -11.96 -21.59
CA LEU A 264 -22.43 -12.78 -20.70
C LEU A 264 -23.71 -12.02 -20.31
N ILE A 265 -23.60 -10.76 -19.86
CA ILE A 265 -24.76 -9.91 -19.54
C ILE A 265 -25.69 -9.78 -20.76
N ARG A 266 -25.13 -9.61 -21.97
CA ARG A 266 -25.86 -9.45 -23.23
C ARG A 266 -26.55 -10.73 -23.69
N SER A 267 -25.95 -11.88 -23.42
CA SER A 267 -26.40 -13.20 -23.91
C SER A 267 -27.26 -13.97 -22.90
N MET A 268 -27.24 -13.60 -21.61
CA MET A 268 -28.04 -14.26 -20.57
C MET A 268 -29.54 -14.23 -20.91
N GLN A 269 -30.14 -15.42 -20.89
CA GLN A 269 -31.57 -15.62 -21.13
C GLN A 269 -32.12 -16.65 -20.15
N TYR A 270 -33.41 -16.61 -19.88
CA TYR A 270 -34.05 -17.60 -19.02
C TYR A 270 -33.84 -19.03 -19.56
N GLY A 271 -33.54 -19.95 -18.66
CA GLY A 271 -33.40 -21.38 -18.96
C GLY A 271 -32.01 -21.83 -19.39
N THR A 272 -31.04 -20.92 -19.63
CA THR A 272 -29.64 -21.30 -19.89
C THR A 272 -28.95 -21.79 -18.62
N LEU A 273 -27.93 -22.66 -18.73
CA LEU A 273 -27.16 -23.16 -17.60
C LEU A 273 -26.59 -22.04 -16.73
N PRO A 274 -25.89 -21.01 -17.30
CA PRO A 274 -25.42 -19.88 -16.49
C PRO A 274 -26.56 -19.16 -15.75
N THR A 275 -27.70 -18.96 -16.39
CA THR A 275 -28.84 -18.30 -15.75
C THR A 275 -29.40 -19.12 -14.59
N ARG A 276 -29.50 -20.45 -14.75
CA ARG A 276 -29.95 -21.34 -13.67
C ARG A 276 -29.03 -21.27 -12.46
N ILE A 277 -27.71 -21.37 -12.69
CA ILE A 277 -26.69 -21.29 -11.64
C ILE A 277 -26.76 -19.92 -10.95
N LEU A 278 -26.68 -18.83 -11.72
CA LEU A 278 -26.63 -17.46 -11.20
C LEU A 278 -27.96 -16.98 -10.58
N SER A 279 -29.07 -17.69 -10.80
CA SER A 279 -30.38 -17.41 -10.22
C SER A 279 -30.70 -18.29 -9.01
N ALA A 280 -29.83 -19.21 -8.64
CA ALA A 280 -30.01 -20.03 -7.44
C ALA A 280 -30.07 -19.15 -6.18
N SER A 281 -31.03 -19.40 -5.31
CA SER A 281 -31.33 -18.56 -4.14
C SER A 281 -30.12 -18.24 -3.26
N PRO A 282 -29.22 -19.20 -2.93
CA PRO A 282 -28.03 -18.91 -2.14
C PRO A 282 -27.07 -17.95 -2.86
N ILE A 283 -26.87 -18.14 -4.17
CA ILE A 283 -25.97 -17.31 -4.99
C ILE A 283 -26.53 -15.88 -5.09
N VAL A 284 -27.84 -15.76 -5.35
CA VAL A 284 -28.51 -14.45 -5.36
C VAL A 284 -28.43 -13.76 -4.01
N PHE A 285 -28.54 -14.50 -2.91
CA PHE A 285 -28.39 -13.95 -1.57
C PHE A 285 -26.98 -13.38 -1.34
N VAL A 286 -25.93 -14.13 -1.66
CA VAL A 286 -24.54 -13.65 -1.59
C VAL A 286 -24.36 -12.39 -2.45
N GLY A 287 -24.93 -12.35 -3.66
CA GLY A 287 -24.90 -11.17 -4.52
C GLY A 287 -25.61 -9.94 -3.93
N LYS A 288 -26.68 -10.14 -3.17
CA LYS A 288 -27.37 -9.03 -2.49
C LYS A 288 -26.55 -8.42 -1.36
N ILE A 289 -25.79 -9.21 -0.63
CA ILE A 289 -24.91 -8.76 0.47
C ILE A 289 -23.47 -8.49 0.00
N SER A 290 -23.20 -8.61 -1.30
CA SER A 290 -21.84 -8.53 -1.88
C SER A 290 -21.09 -7.25 -1.54
N TYR A 291 -21.80 -6.12 -1.40
CA TYR A 291 -21.19 -4.85 -1.03
C TYR A 291 -20.66 -4.88 0.41
N SER A 292 -21.47 -5.35 1.38
CA SER A 292 -21.01 -5.52 2.76
C SER A 292 -19.90 -6.57 2.84
N LEU A 293 -19.99 -7.71 2.12
CA LEU A 293 -18.92 -8.70 2.04
C LEU A 293 -17.60 -8.09 1.53
N TYR A 294 -17.68 -7.28 0.48
CA TYR A 294 -16.52 -6.59 -0.07
C TYR A 294 -15.89 -5.60 0.92
N LEU A 295 -16.69 -4.89 1.71
CA LEU A 295 -16.17 -3.96 2.72
C LEU A 295 -15.44 -4.66 3.87
N TYR A 296 -16.01 -5.74 4.40
CA TYR A 296 -15.49 -6.34 5.64
C TYR A 296 -14.42 -7.41 5.43
N HIS A 297 -14.41 -8.12 4.28
CA HIS A 297 -13.47 -9.23 4.10
C HIS A 297 -12.00 -8.81 4.23
N TRP A 298 -11.62 -7.74 3.55
CA TRP A 298 -10.23 -7.29 3.54
C TRP A 298 -9.80 -6.70 4.89
N ILE A 299 -10.71 -6.01 5.58
CA ILE A 299 -10.43 -5.48 6.92
C ILE A 299 -9.95 -6.59 7.84
N PHE A 300 -10.68 -7.70 7.90
CA PHE A 300 -10.32 -8.81 8.78
C PHE A 300 -9.12 -9.61 8.27
N ILE A 301 -8.93 -9.75 6.96
CA ILE A 301 -7.72 -10.36 6.38
C ILE A 301 -6.49 -9.53 6.74
N ALA A 302 -6.50 -8.23 6.53
CA ALA A 302 -5.37 -7.35 6.80
C ALA A 302 -5.00 -7.33 8.30
N PHE A 303 -6.00 -7.29 9.19
CA PHE A 303 -5.72 -7.42 10.62
C PHE A 303 -5.18 -8.80 11.00
N ALA A 304 -5.66 -9.88 10.36
CA ALA A 304 -5.10 -11.20 10.58
C ALA A 304 -3.62 -11.27 10.13
N HIS A 305 -3.28 -10.69 8.98
CA HIS A 305 -1.88 -10.56 8.54
C HIS A 305 -1.05 -9.75 9.53
N TYR A 306 -1.58 -8.63 10.00
CA TYR A 306 -0.90 -7.79 10.98
C TYR A 306 -0.68 -8.52 12.32
N ILE A 307 -1.68 -9.23 12.83
CA ILE A 307 -1.61 -9.96 14.10
C ILE A 307 -0.68 -11.17 14.00
N THR A 308 -0.72 -11.91 12.89
CA THR A 308 0.08 -13.13 12.72
C THR A 308 1.50 -12.85 12.20
N GLY A 309 1.69 -11.73 11.49
CA GLY A 309 2.94 -11.45 10.75
C GLY A 309 3.14 -12.39 9.57
N ASP A 310 2.08 -13.03 9.07
CA ASP A 310 2.14 -14.02 8.00
C ASP A 310 1.20 -13.65 6.84
N LYS A 311 1.72 -13.72 5.61
CA LYS A 311 0.91 -13.54 4.40
C LYS A 311 0.05 -14.77 4.07
N GLN A 312 0.41 -15.94 4.59
CA GLN A 312 -0.36 -17.17 4.41
C GLN A 312 -1.03 -17.57 5.72
N LEU A 313 -2.30 -17.23 5.83
CA LEU A 313 -3.09 -17.51 7.03
C LEU A 313 -3.32 -19.02 7.19
N GLY A 314 -3.08 -19.54 8.38
CA GLY A 314 -3.44 -20.91 8.75
C GLY A 314 -4.96 -21.10 8.83
N LEU A 315 -5.42 -22.34 8.75
CA LEU A 315 -6.85 -22.70 8.73
C LEU A 315 -7.67 -22.05 9.89
N PRO A 316 -7.18 -21.99 11.14
CA PRO A 316 -7.93 -21.32 12.22
C PRO A 316 -8.15 -19.84 11.94
N ALA A 317 -7.12 -19.12 11.44
CA ALA A 317 -7.21 -17.70 11.11
C ALA A 317 -8.16 -17.47 9.92
N VAL A 318 -8.08 -18.30 8.87
CA VAL A 318 -9.01 -18.28 7.73
C VAL A 318 -10.45 -18.46 8.20
N SER A 319 -10.71 -19.45 9.08
CA SER A 319 -12.04 -19.71 9.62
C SER A 319 -12.58 -18.53 10.44
N ALA A 320 -11.74 -17.93 11.29
CA ALA A 320 -12.10 -16.75 12.07
C ALA A 320 -12.40 -15.55 11.16
N VAL A 321 -11.56 -15.28 10.18
CA VAL A 321 -11.77 -14.20 9.18
C VAL A 321 -13.07 -14.43 8.41
N ALA A 322 -13.34 -15.65 7.96
CA ALA A 322 -14.58 -15.97 7.24
C ALA A 322 -15.82 -15.75 8.12
N ALA A 323 -15.78 -16.20 9.39
CA ALA A 323 -16.88 -16.02 10.33
C ALA A 323 -17.13 -14.53 10.66
N LEU A 324 -16.06 -13.76 10.94
CA LEU A 324 -16.16 -12.32 11.20
C LEU A 324 -16.68 -11.57 9.96
N THR A 325 -16.14 -11.88 8.77
CA THR A 325 -16.62 -11.29 7.52
C THR A 325 -18.10 -11.55 7.30
N ALA A 326 -18.54 -12.79 7.44
CA ALA A 326 -19.96 -13.14 7.29
C ALA A 326 -20.83 -12.43 8.33
N GLY A 327 -20.45 -12.47 9.62
CA GLY A 327 -21.19 -11.86 10.71
C GLY A 327 -21.34 -10.34 10.53
N PHE A 328 -20.24 -9.62 10.35
CA PHE A 328 -20.28 -8.17 10.17
C PHE A 328 -20.96 -7.75 8.88
N SER A 329 -20.82 -8.53 7.80
CA SER A 329 -21.54 -8.26 6.55
C SER A 329 -23.04 -8.41 6.68
N LEU A 330 -23.51 -9.43 7.39
CA LEU A 330 -24.94 -9.61 7.66
C LEU A 330 -25.48 -8.51 8.57
N LEU A 331 -24.77 -8.17 9.65
CA LEU A 331 -25.13 -7.07 10.54
C LEU A 331 -25.22 -5.75 9.76
N SER A 332 -24.18 -5.42 8.96
CA SER A 332 -24.16 -4.22 8.14
C SER A 332 -25.31 -4.19 7.14
N TYR A 333 -25.56 -5.29 6.44
CA TYR A 333 -26.64 -5.39 5.46
C TYR A 333 -28.03 -5.17 6.08
N TYR A 334 -28.34 -5.89 7.19
CA TYR A 334 -29.66 -5.82 7.78
C TYR A 334 -29.90 -4.58 8.65
N LEU A 335 -28.89 -4.12 9.39
CA LEU A 335 -29.05 -3.02 10.36
C LEU A 335 -28.70 -1.65 9.77
N ILE A 336 -27.86 -1.58 8.74
CA ILE A 336 -27.37 -0.30 8.18
C ILE A 336 -27.87 -0.12 6.74
N GLU A 337 -27.47 -1.03 5.83
CA GLU A 337 -27.72 -0.86 4.40
C GLU A 337 -29.21 -0.86 4.06
N GLN A 338 -29.94 -1.90 4.45
CA GLN A 338 -31.35 -2.04 4.11
C GLN A 338 -32.25 -0.95 4.72
N PRO A 339 -32.17 -0.61 6.01
CA PRO A 339 -33.01 0.43 6.60
C PRO A 339 -32.78 1.80 5.99
N LEU A 340 -31.50 2.19 5.81
CA LEU A 340 -31.17 3.51 5.29
C LEU A 340 -31.48 3.65 3.80
N ARG A 341 -31.31 2.57 3.02
CA ARG A 341 -31.70 2.53 1.62
C ARG A 341 -33.19 2.76 1.40
N LYS A 342 -34.05 2.22 2.27
CA LYS A 342 -35.52 2.36 2.18
C LYS A 342 -36.02 3.69 2.72
N ARG A 343 -35.28 4.37 3.58
CA ARG A 343 -35.71 5.62 4.22
C ARG A 343 -35.86 6.75 3.22
N LYS A 344 -37.00 7.45 3.21
CA LYS A 344 -37.22 8.67 2.41
C LYS A 344 -36.40 9.82 3.01
N MET A 345 -35.55 10.44 2.22
CA MET A 345 -34.70 11.55 2.65
C MET A 345 -34.53 12.55 1.50
N THR A 346 -34.44 13.85 1.82
CA THR A 346 -34.01 14.89 0.87
C THR A 346 -32.49 14.81 0.64
N PHE A 347 -32.01 15.36 -0.47
CA PHE A 347 -30.58 15.41 -0.76
C PHE A 347 -29.77 16.05 0.35
N LYS A 348 -30.22 17.25 0.82
CA LYS A 348 -29.52 17.97 1.90
C LYS A 348 -29.37 17.06 3.15
N LYS A 349 -30.46 16.43 3.59
CA LYS A 349 -30.43 15.55 4.77
C LYS A 349 -29.52 14.32 4.55
N ALA A 350 -29.59 13.68 3.39
CA ALA A 350 -28.71 12.54 3.07
C ALA A 350 -27.23 12.98 3.03
N PHE A 351 -26.93 14.10 2.38
CA PHE A 351 -25.57 14.62 2.30
C PHE A 351 -24.99 14.97 3.67
N PHE A 352 -25.71 15.74 4.49
CA PHE A 352 -25.19 16.13 5.80
C PHE A 352 -25.15 14.97 6.81
N CYS A 353 -26.22 14.18 6.92
CA CYS A 353 -26.33 13.17 7.98
C CYS A 353 -25.65 11.83 7.65
N LEU A 354 -25.54 11.45 6.38
CA LEU A 354 -24.99 10.15 5.99
C LEU A 354 -23.61 10.25 5.34
N TYR A 355 -23.20 11.44 4.90
CA TYR A 355 -21.91 11.65 4.26
C TYR A 355 -21.04 12.62 5.05
N LEU A 356 -21.35 13.91 5.11
CA LEU A 356 -20.45 14.95 5.61
C LEU A 356 -20.15 14.79 7.12
N ALA A 357 -21.18 14.75 7.96
CA ALA A 357 -20.99 14.69 9.41
C ALA A 357 -20.26 13.39 9.84
N PRO A 358 -20.64 12.19 9.36
CA PRO A 358 -19.91 10.98 9.70
C PRO A 358 -18.45 10.99 9.19
N SER A 359 -18.19 11.57 8.01
CA SER A 359 -16.81 11.70 7.49
C SER A 359 -15.97 12.63 8.37
N LEU A 360 -16.52 13.77 8.81
CA LEU A 360 -15.81 14.68 9.70
C LEU A 360 -15.52 14.05 11.06
N ILE A 361 -16.48 13.28 11.60
CA ILE A 361 -16.29 12.54 12.86
C ILE A 361 -15.19 11.48 12.69
N LEU A 362 -15.20 10.73 11.58
CA LEU A 362 -14.18 9.72 11.30
C LEU A 362 -12.79 10.34 11.17
N VAL A 363 -12.65 11.44 10.42
CA VAL A 363 -11.37 12.16 10.28
C VAL A 363 -10.93 12.71 11.63
N GLY A 364 -11.83 13.35 12.39
CA GLY A 364 -11.53 13.86 13.73
C GLY A 364 -11.07 12.77 14.70
N TYR A 365 -11.73 11.59 14.67
CA TYR A 365 -11.30 10.44 15.46
C TYR A 365 -9.88 9.98 15.09
N ASN A 366 -9.58 9.86 13.79
CA ASN A 366 -8.27 9.41 13.34
C ASN A 366 -7.15 10.41 13.70
N LEU A 367 -7.42 11.72 13.61
CA LEU A 367 -6.47 12.76 14.06
C LEU A 367 -6.24 12.69 15.57
N TYR A 368 -7.29 12.49 16.35
CA TYR A 368 -7.19 12.34 17.81
C TYR A 368 -6.39 11.08 18.18
N ALA A 369 -6.72 9.92 17.60
CA ALA A 369 -6.01 8.66 17.83
C ALA A 369 -4.53 8.77 17.44
N MET A 370 -4.24 9.45 16.32
CA MET A 370 -2.88 9.74 15.89
C MET A 370 -2.10 10.54 16.94
N GLY A 371 -2.73 11.55 17.56
CA GLY A 371 -2.13 12.34 18.64
C GLY A 371 -1.72 11.46 19.83
N ILE A 372 -2.59 10.53 20.25
CA ILE A 372 -2.31 9.58 21.33
C ILE A 372 -1.14 8.66 20.95
N LEU A 373 -1.19 8.04 19.77
CA LEU A 373 -0.17 7.13 19.29
C LEU A 373 1.20 7.81 19.14
N LYS A 374 1.21 9.08 18.71
CA LYS A 374 2.44 9.89 18.66
C LYS A 374 3.05 10.08 20.05
N GLN A 375 2.24 10.38 21.06
CA GLN A 375 2.72 10.50 22.43
C GLN A 375 3.25 9.16 22.97
N GLU A 376 2.59 8.05 22.64
CA GLU A 376 3.04 6.71 23.00
C GLU A 376 4.38 6.37 22.33
N HIS A 377 4.53 6.68 21.03
CA HIS A 377 5.76 6.49 20.24
C HIS A 377 6.95 7.31 20.78
N LEU A 378 6.69 8.54 21.22
CA LEU A 378 7.73 9.42 21.77
C LEU A 378 8.15 9.08 23.22
N ARG A 379 7.43 8.17 23.89
CA ARG A 379 7.85 7.72 25.22
C ARG A 379 9.17 6.94 25.13
N PRO A 380 10.15 7.23 26.00
CA PRO A 380 11.35 6.41 26.08
C PRO A 380 10.97 4.94 26.30
N LEU A 381 11.60 4.04 25.57
CA LEU A 381 11.43 2.61 25.80
C LEU A 381 11.80 2.28 27.24
N PRO A 382 11.03 1.41 27.94
CA PRO A 382 11.33 1.02 29.32
C PRO A 382 12.79 0.57 29.43
N GLY A 383 13.55 1.23 30.32
CA GLY A 383 14.95 0.89 30.57
C GLY A 383 15.92 1.38 29.48
N ALA A 384 15.56 2.31 28.62
CA ALA A 384 16.57 3.02 27.82
C ALA A 384 17.59 3.65 28.79
N PRO A 385 18.92 3.45 28.62
CA PRO A 385 19.89 4.18 29.38
C PRO A 385 19.66 5.67 29.15
N LEU A 386 19.79 6.50 30.19
CA LEU A 386 20.02 7.93 29.99
C LEU A 386 21.19 8.02 29.01
N ALA A 387 21.08 8.88 28.01
CA ALA A 387 22.14 9.09 27.04
C ALA A 387 23.46 9.20 27.80
N ALA A 388 24.46 8.41 27.39
CA ALA A 388 25.78 8.53 28.00
C ALA A 388 26.22 9.99 27.79
N GLU A 389 26.44 10.73 28.87
CA GLU A 389 26.91 12.12 28.80
C GLU A 389 28.31 12.09 28.18
N ASN A 390 28.36 12.40 26.90
CA ASN A 390 29.62 12.54 26.17
C ASN A 390 29.94 14.04 26.10
N HIS A 391 30.85 14.50 26.93
CA HIS A 391 31.26 15.91 27.05
C HIS A 391 32.43 16.28 26.12
N PHE A 392 32.91 15.36 25.30
CA PHE A 392 33.98 15.64 24.34
C PHE A 392 33.50 16.56 23.21
N PRO A 393 34.42 17.28 22.55
CA PRO A 393 34.08 18.09 21.38
C PRO A 393 33.60 17.23 20.20
N GLU A 394 32.74 17.78 19.36
CA GLU A 394 32.27 17.12 18.15
C GLU A 394 33.37 17.19 17.07
N THR A 395 34.22 16.18 17.04
CA THR A 395 35.37 16.08 16.12
C THR A 395 35.13 15.05 15.00
N VAL A 396 34.12 14.21 15.13
CA VAL A 396 33.77 13.17 14.17
C VAL A 396 32.43 13.50 13.50
N LEU A 397 32.38 13.37 12.17
CA LEU A 397 31.15 13.52 11.41
C LEU A 397 30.62 12.17 10.98
N THR A 398 29.37 11.86 11.30
CA THR A 398 28.67 10.66 10.79
C THR A 398 27.67 11.06 9.73
N LEU A 399 27.85 10.55 8.53
CA LEU A 399 27.00 10.79 7.35
C LEU A 399 26.22 9.53 6.98
N GLY A 400 24.98 9.67 6.61
CA GLY A 400 24.18 8.57 6.10
C GLY A 400 22.70 8.87 6.09
N ASP A 401 21.90 7.84 5.92
CA ASP A 401 20.45 7.90 6.07
C ASP A 401 20.03 7.65 7.54
N SER A 402 18.84 7.11 7.76
CA SER A 402 18.38 6.73 9.11
C SER A 402 19.33 5.75 9.82
N HIS A 403 20.13 4.97 9.07
CA HIS A 403 21.13 4.06 9.62
C HIS A 403 22.32 4.80 10.28
N ALA A 404 22.66 6.00 9.84
CA ALA A 404 23.56 6.86 10.60
C ALA A 404 22.94 7.30 11.94
N GLY A 405 21.64 7.60 11.94
CA GLY A 405 20.89 8.01 13.13
C GLY A 405 20.81 6.91 14.20
N HIS A 406 20.58 5.66 13.81
CA HIS A 406 20.45 4.55 14.75
C HIS A 406 21.78 4.14 15.42
N LEU A 407 22.94 4.54 14.86
CA LEU A 407 24.24 4.32 15.49
C LEU A 407 24.51 5.23 16.69
N ARG A 408 23.62 6.16 17.04
CA ARG A 408 23.85 7.13 18.11
C ARG A 408 24.34 6.49 19.39
N GLY A 409 23.72 5.44 19.89
CA GLY A 409 24.13 4.76 21.12
C GLY A 409 25.55 4.16 21.03
N PHE A 410 25.90 3.60 19.87
CA PHE A 410 27.23 3.08 19.57
C PHE A 410 28.27 4.22 19.62
N LEU A 411 28.00 5.30 18.91
CA LEU A 411 28.90 6.45 18.80
C LEU A 411 29.07 7.17 20.13
N ASP A 412 28.01 7.31 20.92
CA ASP A 412 28.09 7.90 22.27
C ASP A 412 28.95 7.04 23.20
N TYR A 413 28.76 5.71 23.17
CA TYR A 413 29.56 4.82 24.03
C TYR A 413 31.04 4.80 23.62
N VAL A 414 31.32 4.51 22.34
CA VAL A 414 32.71 4.37 21.85
C VAL A 414 33.44 5.71 21.94
N GLY A 415 32.79 6.80 21.52
CA GLY A 415 33.37 8.14 21.56
C GLY A 415 33.67 8.61 22.95
N SER A 416 32.82 8.31 23.96
CA SER A 416 33.09 8.62 25.38
C SER A 416 34.31 7.88 25.94
N ARG A 417 34.68 6.74 25.36
CA ARG A 417 35.84 5.94 25.76
C ARG A 417 37.12 6.30 25.02
N GLU A 418 36.97 6.80 23.78
CA GLU A 418 38.08 7.16 22.88
C GLU A 418 38.37 8.67 22.85
N GLY A 419 37.58 9.49 23.54
CA GLY A 419 37.82 10.93 23.67
C GLY A 419 37.27 11.81 22.53
N TRP A 420 36.23 11.36 21.84
CA TRP A 420 35.57 12.10 20.75
C TRP A 420 34.04 12.05 20.84
N LYS A 421 33.37 12.95 20.12
CA LYS A 421 31.92 12.94 19.96
C LYS A 421 31.57 13.06 18.49
N ALA A 422 30.55 12.33 18.06
CA ALA A 422 30.06 12.35 16.70
C ALA A 422 28.93 13.36 16.51
N LYS A 423 29.04 14.18 15.46
CA LYS A 423 27.93 14.93 14.88
C LYS A 423 27.27 14.05 13.83
N ILE A 424 26.01 13.70 14.02
CA ILE A 424 25.26 12.85 13.10
C ILE A 424 24.42 13.74 12.17
N LEU A 425 24.61 13.55 10.86
CA LEU A 425 23.81 14.19 9.81
C LEU A 425 23.12 13.11 8.99
N SER A 426 21.81 12.95 9.21
CA SER A 426 20.96 12.13 8.35
C SER A 426 20.66 12.89 7.07
N LEU A 427 20.99 12.30 5.93
CA LEU A 427 20.91 12.90 4.62
C LEU A 427 19.75 12.33 3.82
N ASP A 428 19.11 13.16 3.01
CA ASP A 428 18.34 12.66 1.89
C ASP A 428 19.24 11.87 0.93
N SER A 429 18.70 10.81 0.35
CA SER A 429 19.43 9.82 -0.46
C SER A 429 20.26 10.45 -1.60
N GLU A 430 19.85 11.61 -2.11
CA GLU A 430 20.52 12.31 -3.20
C GLU A 430 21.86 12.96 -2.78
N CYS A 431 21.96 13.46 -1.55
CA CYS A 431 23.19 14.11 -1.06
C CYS A 431 24.28 13.12 -0.65
N LEU A 432 24.00 11.83 -0.60
CA LEU A 432 24.98 10.79 -0.26
C LEU A 432 25.98 10.48 -1.38
N VAL A 433 25.74 11.01 -2.58
CA VAL A 433 26.53 10.74 -3.78
C VAL A 433 26.96 12.07 -4.39
N TRP A 434 27.97 12.70 -3.83
CA TRP A 434 28.43 14.07 -4.12
C TRP A 434 29.08 14.28 -5.50
N VAL A 435 29.20 13.25 -6.29
CA VAL A 435 29.99 13.26 -7.53
C VAL A 435 29.27 13.96 -8.66
N ASP A 436 27.99 14.23 -8.53
CA ASP A 436 27.22 14.89 -9.57
C ASP A 436 27.33 16.41 -9.42
N GLU A 437 27.87 17.10 -10.42
CA GLU A 437 28.03 18.57 -10.43
C GLU A 437 26.67 19.28 -10.24
N LYS A 438 25.57 18.69 -10.69
CA LYS A 438 24.20 19.19 -10.46
C LYS A 438 23.78 19.17 -8.99
N LEU A 439 24.26 18.20 -8.21
CA LEU A 439 24.05 18.10 -6.77
C LEU A 439 25.01 19.00 -5.97
N ALA A 440 26.15 19.36 -6.57
CA ALA A 440 27.09 20.29 -5.97
C ALA A 440 26.51 21.67 -5.69
N ASP A 441 25.52 22.09 -6.47
CA ASP A 441 24.80 23.36 -6.30
C ASP A 441 23.59 23.31 -5.39
N ASN A 442 23.16 22.11 -4.94
CA ASN A 442 22.09 21.98 -3.98
C ASN A 442 22.53 22.55 -2.60
N PRO A 443 21.82 23.57 -2.05
CA PRO A 443 22.18 24.18 -0.76
C PRO A 443 22.26 23.19 0.40
N LEU A 444 21.44 22.14 0.40
CA LEU A 444 21.47 21.07 1.40
C LEU A 444 22.79 20.28 1.32
N CYS A 445 23.21 19.92 0.12
CA CYS A 445 24.43 19.13 -0.08
C CYS A 445 25.71 19.96 0.18
N ARG A 446 25.68 21.30 -0.04
CA ARG A 446 26.80 22.20 0.34
C ARG A 446 27.09 22.17 1.84
N LYS A 447 26.07 22.24 2.67
CA LYS A 447 26.23 22.20 4.12
C LYS A 447 27.02 20.98 4.60
N TYR A 448 26.86 19.85 3.94
CA TYR A 448 27.57 18.62 4.30
C TYR A 448 29.06 18.68 3.95
N ARG A 449 29.39 19.34 2.84
CA ARG A 449 30.77 19.54 2.44
C ARG A 449 31.54 20.37 3.46
N ASP A 450 30.93 21.47 3.93
CA ASP A 450 31.50 22.34 4.96
C ASP A 450 31.73 21.60 6.27
N GLU A 451 30.84 20.65 6.63
CA GLU A 451 30.99 19.85 7.84
C GLU A 451 32.09 18.77 7.71
N VAL A 452 32.26 18.19 6.51
CA VAL A 452 33.38 17.25 6.25
C VAL A 452 34.74 17.96 6.39
N GLU A 453 34.86 19.19 5.95
CA GLU A 453 36.10 19.96 6.08
C GLU A 453 36.48 20.19 7.55
N LYS A 454 35.50 20.39 8.43
CA LYS A 454 35.70 20.63 9.87
C LYS A 454 36.01 19.38 10.67
N ALA A 455 35.60 18.21 10.20
CA ALA A 455 35.73 16.97 10.92
C ALA A 455 37.16 16.42 10.90
N GLU A 456 37.58 15.74 11.96
CA GLU A 456 38.85 14.99 12.02
C GLU A 456 38.74 13.63 11.32
N ALA A 457 37.55 13.01 11.39
CA ALA A 457 37.24 11.75 10.71
C ALA A 457 35.78 11.73 10.24
N VAL A 458 35.50 10.99 9.17
CA VAL A 458 34.16 10.84 8.62
C VAL A 458 33.70 9.39 8.70
N PHE A 459 32.57 9.17 9.31
CA PHE A 459 31.90 7.88 9.40
C PHE A 459 30.75 7.86 8.40
N ILE A 460 30.56 6.75 7.71
CA ILE A 460 29.48 6.57 6.72
C ILE A 460 28.67 5.34 7.10
N ALA A 461 27.37 5.53 7.29
CA ALA A 461 26.43 4.44 7.57
C ALA A 461 25.14 4.64 6.76
N GLN A 462 24.83 3.70 5.89
CA GLN A 462 23.68 3.75 4.99
C GLN A 462 23.05 2.38 4.89
N PHE A 463 21.77 2.32 4.50
CA PHE A 463 21.12 1.07 4.15
C PHE A 463 21.54 0.63 2.73
N TYR A 464 22.59 -0.16 2.63
CA TYR A 464 23.18 -0.53 1.33
C TYR A 464 22.36 -1.56 0.57
N ASP A 465 21.63 -2.43 1.26
CA ASP A 465 20.99 -3.61 0.67
C ASP A 465 20.09 -3.23 -0.51
N LEU A 466 19.19 -2.27 -0.32
CA LEU A 466 18.31 -1.79 -1.39
C LEU A 466 19.06 -1.03 -2.50
N ARG A 467 20.15 -0.35 -2.19
CA ARG A 467 20.92 0.48 -3.13
C ARG A 467 21.88 -0.31 -4.00
N MET A 468 22.29 -1.48 -3.52
CA MET A 468 23.15 -2.43 -4.22
C MET A 468 22.36 -3.46 -5.05
N GLY A 469 21.04 -3.36 -5.11
CA GLY A 469 20.19 -4.31 -5.82
C GLY A 469 20.02 -5.64 -5.09
N GLY A 470 20.12 -5.63 -3.77
CA GLY A 470 19.83 -6.79 -2.90
C GLY A 470 18.38 -7.23 -2.98
N GLN A 471 18.09 -8.42 -2.47
CA GLN A 471 16.72 -8.93 -2.37
C GLN A 471 15.89 -8.00 -1.46
N PRO A 472 14.68 -7.58 -1.87
CA PRO A 472 13.86 -6.72 -1.05
C PRO A 472 13.51 -7.43 0.26
N VAL A 473 13.71 -6.72 1.37
CA VAL A 473 13.07 -7.10 2.63
C VAL A 473 11.55 -7.12 2.37
N PRO A 474 10.74 -8.04 2.92
CA PRO A 474 9.34 -8.26 2.53
C PRO A 474 8.41 -7.05 2.48
N ARG A 475 8.83 -5.90 3.04
CA ARG A 475 8.13 -4.61 2.97
C ARG A 475 8.44 -3.78 1.72
N PHE A 476 9.45 -4.14 0.93
CA PHE A 476 9.98 -3.24 -0.10
C PHE A 476 9.91 -3.89 -1.48
N GLU A 477 9.23 -3.24 -2.41
CA GLU A 477 9.43 -3.47 -3.82
C GLU A 477 10.71 -2.73 -4.23
N ALA A 478 11.74 -3.51 -4.61
CA ALA A 478 13.13 -3.08 -4.74
C ALA A 478 13.41 -1.90 -5.70
N GLN A 479 12.47 -1.54 -6.56
CA GLN A 479 12.74 -0.61 -7.66
C GLN A 479 12.80 0.86 -7.26
N SER A 480 12.15 1.29 -6.18
CA SER A 480 12.05 2.72 -5.81
C SER A 480 13.28 3.30 -5.10
N PHE A 481 14.22 2.46 -4.65
CA PHE A 481 15.41 2.87 -3.90
C PHE A 481 16.72 2.67 -4.67
N LEU A 482 16.65 2.10 -5.88
CA LEU A 482 17.81 1.97 -6.73
C LEU A 482 18.23 3.36 -7.23
N ILE A 483 19.37 3.83 -6.77
CA ILE A 483 20.02 5.02 -7.33
C ILE A 483 20.84 4.54 -8.53
N PRO A 484 20.52 4.93 -9.77
CA PRO A 484 21.29 4.52 -10.93
C PRO A 484 22.76 4.87 -10.78
N GLY A 485 23.63 3.87 -10.95
CA GLY A 485 25.08 4.05 -10.81
C GLY A 485 25.56 4.27 -9.37
N PHE A 486 24.75 3.92 -8.35
CA PHE A 486 25.12 4.06 -6.93
C PHE A 486 26.52 3.49 -6.61
N PRO A 487 26.90 2.25 -7.00
CA PRO A 487 28.20 1.70 -6.64
C PRO A 487 29.38 2.58 -7.08
N ALA A 488 29.36 3.03 -8.33
CA ALA A 488 30.43 3.86 -8.88
C ALA A 488 30.49 5.24 -8.19
N ARG A 489 29.34 5.86 -8.00
CA ARG A 489 29.21 7.17 -7.35
C ARG A 489 29.61 7.09 -5.87
N PHE A 490 29.19 6.06 -5.16
CA PHE A 490 29.54 5.84 -3.76
C PHE A 490 31.06 5.68 -3.60
N ARG A 491 31.67 4.81 -4.41
CA ARG A 491 33.12 4.63 -4.42
C ARG A 491 33.86 5.96 -4.65
N GLU A 492 33.46 6.75 -5.64
CA GLU A 492 34.06 8.04 -5.93
C GLU A 492 33.92 9.05 -4.79
N THR A 493 32.74 9.10 -4.16
CA THR A 493 32.48 9.93 -2.98
C THR A 493 33.39 9.55 -1.82
N VAL A 494 33.48 8.27 -1.49
CA VAL A 494 34.38 7.76 -0.45
C VAL A 494 35.81 8.11 -0.74
N LYS A 495 36.26 7.92 -1.99
CA LYS A 495 37.61 8.25 -2.44
C LYS A 495 37.94 9.74 -2.28
N ARG A 496 37.04 10.65 -2.64
CA ARG A 496 37.23 12.11 -2.47
C ARG A 496 37.31 12.51 -1.01
N ILE A 497 36.51 11.95 -0.14
CA ILE A 497 36.59 12.24 1.30
C ILE A 497 37.89 11.66 1.87
N ALA A 498 38.21 10.42 1.49
CA ALA A 498 39.41 9.72 1.99
C ALA A 498 40.73 10.40 1.58
N ALA A 499 40.72 11.19 0.49
CA ALA A 499 41.88 11.99 0.08
C ALA A 499 42.27 13.09 1.10
N VAL A 500 41.31 13.53 1.94
CA VAL A 500 41.52 14.62 2.90
C VAL A 500 41.30 14.22 4.35
N LYS A 501 40.52 13.18 4.62
CA LYS A 501 40.16 12.72 5.98
C LYS A 501 40.10 11.20 6.06
N PRO A 502 40.37 10.57 7.21
CA PRO A 502 40.10 9.16 7.40
C PRO A 502 38.59 8.88 7.34
N VAL A 503 38.20 7.84 6.59
CA VAL A 503 36.82 7.44 6.38
C VAL A 503 36.59 6.06 6.99
N TYR A 504 35.52 5.93 7.77
CA TYR A 504 35.07 4.68 8.37
C TYR A 504 33.68 4.33 7.81
N VAL A 505 33.60 3.23 7.05
CA VAL A 505 32.34 2.77 6.45
C VAL A 505 31.77 1.63 7.28
N PHE A 506 30.59 1.85 7.84
CA PHE A 506 29.93 0.87 8.71
C PHE A 506 29.13 -0.15 7.89
N ALA A 507 29.26 -1.42 8.24
CA ALA A 507 28.41 -2.49 7.75
C ALA A 507 26.96 -2.29 8.20
N ASN A 508 26.00 -2.70 7.38
CA ASN A 508 24.61 -2.80 7.80
C ASN A 508 24.45 -3.87 8.89
N ASN A 509 23.56 -3.62 9.83
CA ASN A 509 23.06 -4.65 10.75
C ASN A 509 21.98 -5.50 10.10
N THR A 510 21.80 -6.72 10.61
CA THR A 510 20.77 -7.66 10.14
C THR A 510 19.37 -7.06 10.33
N SER A 511 18.58 -7.10 9.28
CA SER A 511 17.14 -6.78 9.35
C SER A 511 16.36 -7.93 9.97
N ILE A 512 15.22 -7.63 10.58
CA ILE A 512 14.34 -8.59 11.21
C ILE A 512 12.94 -8.56 10.59
N SER A 513 12.21 -9.67 10.68
CA SER A 513 10.93 -9.86 9.99
C SER A 513 9.84 -8.88 10.39
N ARG A 514 9.92 -8.28 11.57
CA ARG A 514 8.99 -7.25 12.06
C ARG A 514 9.54 -6.51 13.28
N SER A 515 8.95 -5.33 13.58
CA SER A 515 9.28 -4.59 14.81
C SER A 515 8.89 -5.36 16.07
N PRO A 516 9.78 -5.47 17.08
CA PRO A 516 9.45 -6.02 18.39
C PRO A 516 8.38 -5.22 19.13
N LEU A 517 8.25 -3.92 18.86
CA LEU A 517 7.23 -3.05 19.47
C LEU A 517 5.81 -3.49 19.11
N ARG A 518 5.63 -4.13 17.94
CA ARG A 518 4.34 -4.72 17.55
C ARG A 518 3.95 -5.84 18.54
N GLU A 519 4.90 -6.69 18.90
CA GLU A 519 4.67 -7.77 19.87
C GLU A 519 4.25 -7.21 21.24
N GLU A 520 4.96 -6.20 21.73
CA GLU A 520 4.64 -5.55 22.99
C GLU A 520 3.23 -4.94 22.99
N LYS A 521 2.84 -4.30 21.88
CA LYS A 521 1.50 -3.73 21.75
C LYS A 521 0.41 -4.80 21.70
N LEU A 522 0.65 -5.90 21.02
CA LEU A 522 -0.29 -7.03 20.93
C LEU A 522 -0.40 -7.85 22.23
N LYS A 523 0.59 -7.83 23.12
CA LYS A 523 0.53 -8.45 24.45
C LYS A 523 -0.67 -7.94 25.27
N ARG A 524 -1.03 -6.68 25.14
CA ARG A 524 -2.20 -6.07 25.82
C ARG A 524 -3.51 -6.80 25.53
N PHE A 525 -3.61 -7.48 24.39
CA PHE A 525 -4.80 -8.19 23.91
C PHE A 525 -4.60 -9.71 23.90
N ALA A 526 -3.50 -10.21 24.50
CA ALA A 526 -3.07 -11.61 24.39
C ALA A 526 -2.94 -12.10 22.92
N ALA A 527 -2.81 -11.17 21.98
CA ALA A 527 -2.74 -11.48 20.55
C ALA A 527 -1.31 -11.81 20.09
N ASN A 528 -0.28 -11.49 20.91
CA ASN A 528 1.11 -11.81 20.62
C ASN A 528 1.38 -13.31 20.49
N GLN A 529 0.56 -14.17 21.13
CA GLN A 529 0.67 -15.63 21.03
C GLN A 529 0.44 -16.16 19.59
N TYR A 530 -0.20 -15.39 18.72
CA TYR A 530 -0.43 -15.74 17.32
C TYR A 530 0.69 -15.26 16.41
N LEU A 531 1.61 -14.44 16.90
CA LEU A 531 2.76 -13.98 16.15
C LEU A 531 3.75 -15.13 15.90
N ARG A 532 4.25 -15.22 14.68
CA ARG A 532 5.42 -16.06 14.41
C ARG A 532 6.65 -15.51 15.15
N PRO A 533 7.64 -16.34 15.48
CA PRO A 533 8.92 -15.84 16.02
C PRO A 533 9.55 -14.81 15.07
N ILE A 534 10.18 -13.79 15.63
CA ILE A 534 10.95 -12.83 14.84
C ILE A 534 12.15 -13.57 14.23
N GLN A 535 12.36 -13.41 12.94
CA GLN A 535 13.45 -14.04 12.21
C GLN A 535 14.37 -12.96 11.61
N ALA A 536 15.66 -13.26 11.50
CA ALA A 536 16.57 -12.47 10.68
C ALA A 536 16.15 -12.56 9.20
N MET A 537 16.20 -11.42 8.52
CA MET A 537 15.76 -11.30 7.13
C MET A 537 16.92 -10.89 6.24
N GLY A 538 16.92 -11.44 5.01
CA GLY A 538 17.86 -11.08 3.96
C GLY A 538 19.27 -11.67 4.15
N ASP A 539 20.05 -11.60 3.08
CA ASP A 539 21.48 -11.95 3.08
C ASP A 539 22.32 -10.66 3.06
N ILE A 540 22.25 -9.93 4.18
CA ILE A 540 23.00 -8.67 4.36
C ILE A 540 24.50 -8.89 4.17
N GLY A 541 24.98 -10.13 4.38
CA GLY A 541 26.38 -10.48 4.10
C GLY A 541 26.80 -10.20 2.68
N LYS A 542 25.92 -10.41 1.69
CA LYS A 542 26.23 -10.11 0.28
C LYS A 542 26.33 -8.62 0.02
N SER A 543 25.41 -7.81 0.54
CA SER A 543 25.45 -6.35 0.37
C SER A 543 26.66 -5.75 1.08
N ASN A 544 26.94 -6.17 2.30
CA ASN A 544 28.10 -5.75 3.06
C ASN A 544 29.39 -6.13 2.34
N GLN A 545 29.48 -7.36 1.81
CA GLN A 545 30.64 -7.80 1.03
C GLN A 545 30.81 -6.98 -0.25
N ALA A 546 29.71 -6.70 -0.97
CA ALA A 546 29.75 -5.88 -2.17
C ALA A 546 30.25 -4.44 -1.88
N VAL A 547 29.80 -3.83 -0.78
CA VAL A 547 30.28 -2.51 -0.36
C VAL A 547 31.75 -2.57 0.06
N PHE A 548 32.14 -3.58 0.84
CA PHE A 548 33.53 -3.80 1.23
C PHE A 548 34.44 -3.91 -0.03
N ASP A 549 34.03 -4.70 -1.01
CA ASP A 549 34.81 -4.89 -2.25
C ASP A 549 34.95 -3.60 -3.08
N LEU A 550 33.97 -2.68 -2.98
CA LEU A 550 34.05 -1.36 -3.63
C LEU A 550 35.09 -0.42 -3.03
N ILE A 551 35.42 -0.59 -1.73
CA ILE A 551 36.20 0.42 -0.97
C ILE A 551 37.51 -0.12 -0.41
N LYS A 552 37.75 -1.42 -0.37
CA LYS A 552 38.89 -2.09 0.31
C LYS A 552 40.28 -1.64 -0.21
N ASP A 553 40.35 -1.16 -1.43
CA ASP A 553 41.59 -0.71 -2.09
C ASP A 553 41.78 0.82 -2.01
N ILE A 554 40.88 1.56 -1.38
CA ILE A 554 40.98 3.01 -1.25
C ILE A 554 41.82 3.32 0.00
N PRO A 555 42.96 4.04 -0.15
CA PRO A 555 43.77 4.46 0.99
C PRO A 555 42.94 5.28 2.00
N ASN A 556 43.27 5.18 3.28
CA ASN A 556 42.63 5.94 4.36
C ASN A 556 41.12 5.63 4.58
N VAL A 557 40.65 4.48 4.05
CA VAL A 557 39.31 3.97 4.27
C VAL A 557 39.35 2.72 5.14
N HIS A 558 38.49 2.68 6.17
CA HIS A 558 38.38 1.60 7.13
C HIS A 558 36.98 1.01 7.11
N TRP A 559 36.89 -0.31 6.97
CA TRP A 559 35.62 -1.03 7.08
C TRP A 559 35.32 -1.38 8.53
N VAL A 560 34.12 -1.07 9.02
CA VAL A 560 33.68 -1.32 10.40
C VAL A 560 32.50 -2.29 10.41
N ASP A 561 32.76 -3.54 10.73
CA ASP A 561 31.73 -4.57 10.91
C ASP A 561 31.35 -4.71 12.38
N ALA A 562 30.61 -3.72 12.91
CA ALA A 562 30.16 -3.71 14.27
C ALA A 562 28.98 -4.69 14.53
N GLN A 563 28.21 -5.05 13.51
CA GLN A 563 27.05 -5.94 13.64
C GLN A 563 27.42 -7.34 14.17
N LYS A 564 28.63 -7.81 13.92
CA LYS A 564 29.11 -9.11 14.43
C LYS A 564 29.10 -9.21 15.97
N TYR A 565 29.01 -8.08 16.65
CA TYR A 565 28.88 -8.00 18.11
C TYR A 565 27.44 -7.97 18.62
N LEU A 566 26.46 -7.93 17.71
CA LEU A 566 25.06 -8.16 18.06
C LEU A 566 24.78 -9.67 18.19
N PRO A 567 23.98 -10.10 19.17
CA PRO A 567 23.65 -11.50 19.31
C PRO A 567 22.78 -11.97 18.15
N LYS A 568 23.13 -13.11 17.60
CA LYS A 568 22.35 -13.75 16.53
C LYS A 568 21.02 -14.25 17.08
N ASN A 569 19.94 -14.04 16.33
CA ASN A 569 18.59 -14.55 16.63
C ASN A 569 17.97 -14.05 17.96
N THR A 570 18.46 -12.95 18.52
CA THR A 570 17.94 -12.35 19.73
C THR A 570 17.59 -10.89 19.47
N VAL A 571 16.37 -10.49 19.77
CA VAL A 571 15.89 -9.10 19.61
C VAL A 571 15.76 -8.38 20.94
N GLU A 572 15.93 -9.08 22.05
CA GLU A 572 15.81 -8.57 23.43
C GLU A 572 16.95 -9.07 24.31
N ILE A 573 17.54 -8.17 25.08
CA ILE A 573 18.58 -8.50 26.08
C ILE A 573 18.26 -7.73 27.37
N TYR A 574 18.32 -8.39 28.51
CA TYR A 574 18.04 -7.80 29.82
C TYR A 574 16.67 -7.08 29.88
N GLY A 575 15.65 -7.62 29.22
CA GLY A 575 14.32 -7.01 29.17
C GLY A 575 14.25 -5.75 28.30
N ARG A 576 15.20 -5.54 27.37
CA ARG A 576 15.27 -4.38 26.48
C ARG A 576 15.43 -4.80 25.03
N TYR A 577 14.66 -4.18 24.14
CA TYR A 577 14.74 -4.45 22.71
C TYR A 577 16.00 -3.86 22.09
N LEU A 578 16.68 -4.67 21.28
CA LEU A 578 17.82 -4.23 20.46
C LEU A 578 17.36 -3.45 19.22
N TYR A 579 16.20 -3.77 18.69
CA TYR A 579 15.62 -3.17 17.48
C TYR A 579 14.37 -2.35 17.82
N GLY A 580 14.25 -1.18 17.22
CA GLY A 580 13.07 -0.31 17.28
C GLY A 580 12.02 -0.67 16.23
N ASP A 581 12.49 -1.04 15.06
CA ASP A 581 11.68 -1.51 13.95
C ASP A 581 12.35 -2.71 13.27
N GLN A 582 12.22 -2.88 11.96
CA GLN A 582 12.74 -4.06 11.25
C GLN A 582 14.24 -3.99 10.95
N ASP A 583 14.82 -2.81 10.89
CA ASP A 583 16.20 -2.58 10.45
C ASP A 583 16.95 -1.52 11.26
N HIS A 584 16.24 -0.75 12.11
CA HIS A 584 16.87 0.21 12.98
C HIS A 584 17.07 -0.33 14.40
N LEU A 585 18.28 -0.14 14.91
CA LEU A 585 18.57 -0.40 16.31
C LEU A 585 17.91 0.66 17.20
N THR A 586 17.45 0.25 18.39
CA THR A 586 17.16 1.20 19.47
C THR A 586 18.46 1.86 19.94
N TYR A 587 18.33 2.96 20.70
CA TYR A 587 19.49 3.54 21.38
C TYR A 587 20.21 2.48 22.22
N PHE A 588 19.46 1.64 22.95
CA PHE A 588 20.03 0.57 23.76
C PHE A 588 20.72 -0.51 22.91
N GLY A 589 20.12 -0.94 21.79
CA GLY A 589 20.72 -1.93 20.89
C GLY A 589 22.03 -1.43 20.30
N SER A 590 22.03 -0.18 19.85
CA SER A 590 23.21 0.51 19.35
C SER A 590 24.28 0.70 20.43
N TYR A 591 23.90 1.12 21.63
CA TYR A 591 24.80 1.24 22.80
C TYR A 591 25.40 -0.12 23.17
N TYR A 592 24.58 -1.18 23.21
CA TYR A 592 25.04 -2.55 23.49
C TYR A 592 26.08 -2.99 22.45
N MET A 593 25.80 -2.76 21.18
CA MET A 593 26.73 -3.06 20.09
C MET A 593 28.06 -2.31 20.27
N GLY A 594 28.03 -1.02 20.62
CA GLY A 594 29.24 -0.23 20.91
C GLY A 594 30.04 -0.73 22.11
N ARG A 595 29.32 -1.15 23.15
CA ARG A 595 29.96 -1.74 24.36
C ARG A 595 30.69 -3.04 24.05
N GLU A 596 30.05 -3.94 23.31
CA GLU A 596 30.67 -5.22 22.94
C GLU A 596 31.81 -5.00 21.91
N PHE A 597 31.62 -4.11 20.93
CA PHE A 597 32.66 -3.71 19.98
C PHE A 597 33.92 -3.21 20.70
N HIS A 598 33.78 -2.28 21.65
CA HIS A 598 34.91 -1.63 22.33
C HIS A 598 35.72 -2.59 23.21
N LYS A 599 35.20 -3.76 23.57
CA LYS A 599 35.97 -4.82 24.27
C LYS A 599 37.08 -5.41 23.38
N HIS A 600 36.88 -5.37 22.05
CA HIS A 600 37.72 -6.08 21.09
C HIS A 600 38.40 -5.14 20.08
N GLU A 601 37.77 -4.01 19.76
CA GLU A 601 38.23 -3.10 18.71
C GLU A 601 38.22 -1.64 19.19
N ARG A 602 38.96 -0.80 18.43
CA ARG A 602 38.99 0.66 18.59
C ARG A 602 38.75 1.30 17.20
N LEU A 603 38.02 2.42 17.18
CA LEU A 603 37.81 3.19 15.96
C LEU A 603 38.92 4.20 15.71
N LEU A 604 39.15 5.09 16.68
CA LEU A 604 40.20 6.09 16.58
C LEU A 604 41.26 5.79 17.65
N LYS A 605 42.52 5.67 17.25
CA LYS A 605 43.63 5.61 18.18
C LYS A 605 43.76 6.97 18.85
N SER A 606 43.69 7.02 20.17
CA SER A 606 43.95 8.25 20.92
C SER A 606 45.35 8.74 20.59
N SER A 607 45.44 10.02 20.18
CA SER A 607 46.76 10.71 20.04
C SER A 607 47.51 10.78 21.37
N ARG A 608 46.93 10.31 22.46
CA ARG A 608 47.57 10.21 23.80
C ARG A 608 48.39 8.94 24.03
N ASP A 609 48.19 7.89 23.19
CA ASP A 609 48.98 6.64 23.35
C ASP A 609 50.41 6.76 22.73
N GLY A 610 50.71 7.86 22.04
CA GLY A 610 52.04 8.17 21.52
C GLY A 610 52.99 8.91 22.49
N ALA A 611 52.53 9.28 23.68
CA ALA A 611 53.32 10.06 24.64
C ALA A 611 53.85 9.23 25.87
N LEU A 612 53.67 7.90 25.83
CA LEU A 612 54.13 6.96 26.86
C LEU A 612 54.90 5.78 26.23
N GLN A 613 55.83 6.05 25.31
CA GLN A 613 56.93 5.17 24.97
C GLN A 613 58.23 5.96 25.02
#